data_f84628e386154165d1d0f838f403fb45
#
_entry.id   f84628e386154165d1d0f838f403fb45
#
_cell.length_a   1.000
_cell.length_b   1.000
_cell.length_c   1.000
_cell.angle_alpha   90.00
_cell.angle_beta   90.00
_cell.angle_gamma   90.00
#
_symmetry.space_group_name_H-M   'P 1'
#
loop_
_entity.id
_entity.type
_entity.pdbx_description
1 polymer ?
#
loop_
_entity_poly.entity_id
_entity_poly.type
_entity_poly.pdbx_seq_one_letter_code
_entity_poly.pdbx_strand_id
1 'polypeptide(L)'
;MRKDGNMLQWRGNYPSREIVIADIEQGNSYVCTDDTEEIIGTFAFIRGNDPTYTHIYEGEWLEDTLPYGVIHRLASTEHSKGVANACLQWCYEQIPNLRADTHRDNHILQYILKKHGFKYCGIILLANGDERLAFQKVEG
;
A
#
# COMPACT_ATOMS: atom_id res chain seq x y z
N MET A 1 -5.91 4.00 15.67
CA MET A 1 -4.78 3.60 14.82
C MET A 1 -3.88 4.75 14.42
N ARG A 2 -4.47 5.83 13.91
CA ARG A 2 -3.65 6.97 13.45
C ARG A 2 -2.68 7.50 14.48
N LYS A 3 -3.09 7.47 15.73
CA LYS A 3 -2.26 8.02 16.79
C LYS A 3 -1.00 7.23 17.06
N ASP A 4 -0.87 6.10 16.43
CA ASP A 4 0.22 5.18 16.75
C ASP A 4 1.53 5.52 16.08
N GLY A 5 1.61 6.67 15.44
CA GLY A 5 2.87 7.21 14.98
C GLY A 5 3.44 6.67 13.70
N ASN A 6 2.91 5.60 13.19
CA ASN A 6 3.42 5.05 11.94
C ASN A 6 2.44 5.17 10.80
N MET A 7 1.52 6.09 10.93
CA MET A 7 0.52 6.39 9.91
C MET A 7 0.98 7.52 9.05
N LEU A 8 2.16 7.38 8.47
CA LEU A 8 2.76 8.50 7.78
C LEU A 8 1.96 9.00 6.61
N GLN A 9 1.18 8.15 5.99
CA GLN A 9 0.33 8.55 4.89
C GLN A 9 -1.07 8.99 5.32
N TRP A 10 -1.38 8.90 6.62
CA TRP A 10 -2.69 9.23 7.15
C TRP A 10 -2.68 10.64 7.72
N ARG A 11 -2.50 11.60 6.84
CA ARG A 11 -2.43 13.01 7.24
C ARG A 11 -3.72 13.72 6.92
N GLY A 12 -4.06 14.70 7.77
CA GLY A 12 -5.29 15.43 7.62
C GLY A 12 -6.47 14.49 7.73
N ASN A 13 -7.32 14.51 6.74
CA ASN A 13 -8.52 13.69 6.73
C ASN A 13 -8.39 12.41 5.91
N TYR A 14 -7.18 12.08 5.51
CA TYR A 14 -6.99 10.88 4.72
C TYR A 14 -6.39 9.76 5.58
N PRO A 15 -6.90 8.52 5.47
CA PRO A 15 -8.08 8.19 4.67
C PRO A 15 -9.35 8.69 5.36
N SER A 16 -10.31 9.10 4.58
CA SER A 16 -11.58 9.54 5.15
C SER A 16 -12.36 8.35 5.69
N ARG A 17 -13.35 8.64 6.55
CA ARG A 17 -14.21 7.60 7.07
C ARG A 17 -14.92 6.84 5.95
N GLU A 18 -15.33 7.57 4.91
CA GLU A 18 -16.04 6.98 3.79
C GLU A 18 -15.17 6.00 3.01
N ILE A 19 -13.89 6.31 2.87
CA ILE A 19 -12.96 5.42 2.18
C ILE A 19 -12.77 4.13 2.99
N VAL A 20 -12.62 4.24 4.29
CA VAL A 20 -12.43 3.06 5.15
C VAL A 20 -13.68 2.19 5.13
N ILE A 21 -14.85 2.79 5.21
CA ILE A 21 -16.10 2.05 5.15
C ILE A 21 -16.23 1.32 3.82
N ALA A 22 -15.90 2.01 2.72
CA ALA A 22 -15.96 1.38 1.40
C ALA A 22 -15.02 0.16 1.31
N ASP A 23 -13.81 0.27 1.86
CA ASP A 23 -12.88 -0.86 1.88
C ASP A 23 -13.47 -2.05 2.62
N ILE A 24 -14.10 -1.81 3.75
CA ILE A 24 -14.71 -2.88 4.54
C ILE A 24 -15.88 -3.52 3.78
N GLU A 25 -16.76 -2.70 3.23
CA GLU A 25 -17.93 -3.20 2.51
C GLU A 25 -17.56 -4.01 1.28
N GLN A 26 -16.45 -3.66 0.63
CA GLN A 26 -15.99 -4.38 -0.56
C GLN A 26 -15.13 -5.59 -0.22
N GLY A 27 -14.87 -5.84 1.07
CA GLY A 27 -14.05 -6.97 1.46
C GLY A 27 -12.57 -6.77 1.19
N ASN A 28 -12.12 -5.53 1.01
CA ASN A 28 -10.73 -5.23 0.70
C ASN A 28 -9.92 -4.81 1.91
N SER A 29 -10.55 -4.71 3.07
CA SER A 29 -9.87 -4.31 4.30
C SER A 29 -9.42 -5.53 5.08
N TYR A 30 -8.19 -5.52 5.54
CA TYR A 30 -7.59 -6.65 6.25
C TYR A 30 -6.94 -6.14 7.52
N VAL A 31 -6.86 -7.01 8.51
CA VAL A 31 -6.17 -6.69 9.76
C VAL A 31 -5.01 -7.65 9.96
N CYS A 32 -4.01 -7.17 10.67
CA CYS A 32 -2.89 -7.99 11.09
C CYS A 32 -2.97 -8.11 12.61
N THR A 33 -2.89 -9.34 13.12
CA THR A 33 -2.98 -9.57 14.57
C THR A 33 -1.70 -10.19 15.08
N ASP A 34 -1.44 -10.01 16.37
CA ASP A 34 -0.32 -10.66 17.02
C ASP A 34 -0.76 -12.00 17.61
N ASP A 35 0.13 -12.65 18.37
CA ASP A 35 -0.14 -13.95 18.94
C ASP A 35 -1.27 -13.95 19.97
N THR A 36 -1.64 -12.78 20.48
CA THR A 36 -2.74 -12.65 21.42
C THR A 36 -4.04 -12.24 20.74
N GLU A 37 -4.05 -12.25 19.40
CA GLU A 37 -5.18 -11.84 18.58
C GLU A 37 -5.53 -10.36 18.71
N GLU A 38 -4.59 -9.55 19.19
CA GLU A 38 -4.76 -8.11 19.21
C GLU A 38 -4.43 -7.54 17.85
N ILE A 39 -5.25 -6.59 17.38
CA ILE A 39 -5.03 -5.96 16.08
C ILE A 39 -3.84 -5.02 16.18
N ILE A 40 -2.81 -5.28 15.40
CA ILE A 40 -1.59 -4.47 15.39
C ILE A 40 -1.37 -3.76 14.05
N GLY A 41 -2.21 -3.99 13.08
CA GLY A 41 -2.10 -3.30 11.81
C GLY A 41 -3.31 -3.52 10.94
N THR A 42 -3.46 -2.65 9.94
CA THR A 42 -4.52 -2.76 8.94
C THR A 42 -3.99 -2.35 7.59
N PHE A 43 -4.61 -2.83 6.55
CA PHE A 43 -4.27 -2.42 5.20
C PHE A 43 -5.44 -2.74 4.27
N ALA A 44 -5.44 -2.10 3.11
CA ALA A 44 -6.39 -2.43 2.05
C ALA A 44 -5.61 -3.15 0.95
N PHE A 45 -6.20 -4.20 0.40
CA PHE A 45 -5.60 -4.95 -0.69
C PHE A 45 -6.66 -5.14 -1.75
N ILE A 46 -6.43 -4.54 -2.92
CA ILE A 46 -7.41 -4.48 -4.00
C ILE A 46 -6.83 -5.17 -5.22
N ARG A 47 -7.55 -6.14 -5.76
CA ARG A 47 -7.15 -6.82 -6.98
C ARG A 47 -7.78 -6.12 -8.17
N GLY A 48 -7.04 -6.03 -9.25
CA GLY A 48 -7.59 -5.54 -10.48
C GLY A 48 -7.11 -4.15 -10.83
N ASN A 49 -7.85 -3.47 -11.70
CA ASN A 49 -7.39 -2.23 -12.28
C ASN A 49 -7.66 -1.04 -11.38
N ASP A 50 -6.61 -0.28 -11.11
CA ASP A 50 -6.72 0.97 -10.37
C ASP A 50 -6.61 2.12 -11.37
N PRO A 51 -7.63 2.98 -11.46
CA PRO A 51 -7.60 4.08 -12.43
C PRO A 51 -6.39 4.99 -12.28
N THR A 52 -5.87 5.18 -11.06
CA THR A 52 -4.70 6.03 -10.84
C THR A 52 -3.43 5.43 -11.42
N TYR A 53 -3.45 4.14 -11.73
CA TYR A 53 -2.28 3.44 -12.26
C TYR A 53 -2.34 3.27 -13.77
N THR A 54 -3.35 3.82 -14.42
CA THR A 54 -3.47 3.73 -15.87
C THR A 54 -2.36 4.51 -16.57
N HIS A 55 -1.99 5.65 -16.01
CA HIS A 55 -0.91 6.47 -16.56
C HIS A 55 0.21 6.60 -15.54
N ILE A 56 1.44 6.45 -16.02
CA ILE A 56 2.63 6.63 -15.21
C ILE A 56 3.56 7.57 -15.95
N TYR A 57 4.17 8.49 -15.21
CA TYR A 57 5.04 9.52 -15.76
C TYR A 57 6.46 9.32 -15.27
N GLU A 58 7.42 9.79 -16.06
CA GLU A 58 8.85 9.75 -15.73
C GLU A 58 9.33 8.33 -15.43
N GLY A 59 8.76 7.36 -16.13
CA GLY A 59 9.10 5.96 -15.94
C GLY A 59 8.04 5.08 -16.54
N GLU A 60 8.07 3.80 -16.17
CA GLU A 60 7.09 2.85 -16.66
C GLU A 60 6.97 1.69 -15.69
N TRP A 61 5.81 1.03 -15.72
CA TRP A 61 5.62 -0.17 -14.92
C TRP A 61 6.54 -1.29 -15.40
N LEU A 62 7.01 -2.12 -14.48
CA LEU A 62 7.85 -3.27 -14.82
C LEU A 62 7.06 -4.30 -15.60
N GLU A 63 5.80 -4.48 -15.23
CA GLU A 63 4.91 -5.43 -15.87
C GLU A 63 3.53 -4.79 -15.92
N ASP A 64 2.99 -4.60 -17.10
CA ASP A 64 1.72 -3.87 -17.26
C ASP A 64 0.64 -4.69 -17.97
N THR A 65 0.87 -5.98 -18.19
CA THR A 65 -0.09 -6.82 -18.89
C THR A 65 -0.76 -7.87 -18.02
N LEU A 66 -0.15 -8.21 -16.89
CA LEU A 66 -0.69 -9.24 -16.00
C LEU A 66 -1.51 -8.60 -14.88
N PRO A 67 -2.45 -9.37 -14.32
CA PRO A 67 -3.20 -8.89 -13.16
C PRO A 67 -2.28 -8.50 -12.02
N TYR A 68 -2.68 -7.50 -11.25
CA TYR A 68 -1.88 -7.05 -10.13
C TYR A 68 -2.77 -6.77 -8.93
N GLY A 69 -2.14 -6.72 -7.75
CA GLY A 69 -2.79 -6.29 -6.52
C GLY A 69 -2.20 -4.97 -6.07
N VAL A 70 -3.02 -4.14 -5.46
CA VAL A 70 -2.62 -2.82 -4.98
C VAL A 70 -2.78 -2.79 -3.47
N ILE A 71 -1.74 -2.33 -2.78
CA ILE A 71 -1.74 -2.20 -1.33
C ILE A 71 -1.91 -0.73 -0.99
N HIS A 72 -2.95 -0.44 -0.22
CA HIS A 72 -3.26 0.91 0.21
C HIS A 72 -3.43 0.98 1.72
N ARG A 73 -3.20 2.15 2.28
CA ARG A 73 -3.57 2.47 3.65
C ARG A 73 -2.98 1.48 4.66
N LEU A 74 -1.73 1.12 4.43
CA LEU A 74 -0.99 0.27 5.35
C LEU A 74 -0.68 1.06 6.63
N ALA A 75 -1.07 0.51 7.74
CA ALA A 75 -0.89 1.17 9.04
C ALA A 75 -0.66 0.14 10.13
N SER A 76 0.13 0.50 11.12
CA SER A 76 0.38 -0.39 12.25
C SER A 76 0.56 0.41 13.53
N THR A 77 0.50 -0.29 14.67
CA THR A 77 0.76 0.36 15.96
C THR A 77 2.24 0.64 16.08
N GLU A 78 2.58 1.65 16.88
CA GLU A 78 3.98 2.06 17.01
C GLU A 78 4.86 1.04 17.70
N HIS A 79 4.25 0.17 18.51
CA HIS A 79 5.01 -0.86 19.22
C HIS A 79 5.10 -2.17 18.46
N SER A 80 4.47 -2.25 17.32
CA SER A 80 4.45 -3.48 16.52
C SER A 80 5.60 -3.49 15.54
N LYS A 81 6.20 -4.66 15.38
CA LYS A 81 7.29 -4.84 14.43
C LYS A 81 6.89 -5.89 13.43
N GLY A 82 7.38 -5.74 12.22
CA GLY A 82 7.16 -6.75 11.20
C GLY A 82 5.78 -6.73 10.56
N VAL A 83 4.93 -5.75 10.89
CA VAL A 83 3.60 -5.66 10.29
C VAL A 83 3.70 -5.44 8.78
N ALA A 84 4.53 -4.49 8.37
CA ALA A 84 4.69 -4.22 6.93
C ALA A 84 5.24 -5.46 6.22
N ASN A 85 6.23 -6.11 6.82
CA ASN A 85 6.81 -7.32 6.25
C ASN A 85 5.75 -8.41 6.06
N ALA A 86 4.97 -8.67 7.11
CA ALA A 86 3.93 -9.70 7.06
C ALA A 86 2.87 -9.36 6.03
N CYS A 87 2.46 -8.10 5.98
CA CYS A 87 1.46 -7.62 5.02
C CYS A 87 1.94 -7.80 3.59
N LEU A 88 3.14 -7.33 3.29
CA LEU A 88 3.67 -7.39 1.93
C LEU A 88 3.89 -8.82 1.49
N GLN A 89 4.37 -9.67 2.39
CA GLN A 89 4.57 -11.08 2.07
C GLN A 89 3.25 -11.79 1.81
N TRP A 90 2.27 -11.55 2.66
CA TRP A 90 0.94 -12.16 2.47
C TRP A 90 0.33 -11.74 1.14
N CYS A 91 0.41 -10.45 0.81
CA CYS A 91 -0.15 -9.96 -0.45
C CYS A 91 0.55 -10.59 -1.64
N TYR A 92 1.87 -10.73 -1.58
CA TYR A 92 2.63 -11.32 -2.66
C TYR A 92 2.27 -12.79 -2.87
N GLU A 93 1.92 -13.49 -1.80
CA GLU A 93 1.46 -14.87 -1.90
C GLU A 93 0.10 -14.97 -2.57
N GLN A 94 -0.72 -13.93 -2.43
CA GLN A 94 -2.03 -13.91 -3.08
C GLN A 94 -1.91 -13.67 -4.58
N ILE A 95 -1.03 -12.76 -4.96
CA ILE A 95 -0.80 -12.43 -6.36
C ILE A 95 0.63 -11.91 -6.49
N PRO A 96 1.49 -12.55 -7.32
CA PRO A 96 2.90 -12.21 -7.39
C PRO A 96 3.19 -11.04 -8.33
N ASN A 97 2.38 -10.03 -8.26
CA ASN A 97 2.54 -8.79 -9.01
C ASN A 97 1.83 -7.70 -8.20
N LEU A 98 2.62 -6.94 -7.44
CA LEU A 98 2.08 -5.96 -6.52
C LEU A 98 2.49 -4.55 -6.91
N ARG A 99 1.55 -3.62 -6.77
CA ARG A 99 1.81 -2.21 -6.96
C ARG A 99 1.49 -1.46 -5.69
N ALA A 100 2.23 -0.40 -5.44
CA ALA A 100 2.01 0.46 -4.29
C ALA A 100 2.49 1.85 -4.65
N ASP A 101 1.96 2.86 -3.98
CA ASP A 101 2.42 4.22 -4.16
C ASP A 101 2.59 4.87 -2.79
N THR A 102 3.43 5.89 -2.74
CA THR A 102 3.67 6.60 -1.51
C THR A 102 4.07 8.04 -1.80
N HIS A 103 3.85 8.91 -0.80
CA HIS A 103 4.28 10.29 -0.89
C HIS A 103 5.80 10.37 -0.91
N ARG A 104 6.34 11.36 -1.66
CA ARG A 104 7.78 11.53 -1.76
C ARG A 104 8.45 11.79 -0.41
N ASP A 105 7.71 12.31 0.55
CA ASP A 105 8.25 12.61 1.87
C ASP A 105 8.18 11.42 2.81
N ASN A 106 7.52 10.34 2.41
CA ASN A 106 7.40 9.16 3.27
C ASN A 106 8.59 8.24 3.04
N HIS A 107 9.74 8.63 3.58
CA HIS A 107 10.99 7.88 3.37
C HIS A 107 10.96 6.51 4.03
N ILE A 108 10.22 6.38 5.11
CA ILE A 108 10.13 5.10 5.82
C ILE A 108 9.45 4.07 4.94
N LEU A 109 8.30 4.40 4.37
CA LEU A 109 7.60 3.46 3.50
C LEU A 109 8.39 3.17 2.23
N GLN A 110 9.05 4.18 1.66
CA GLN A 110 9.91 3.95 0.50
C GLN A 110 11.00 2.94 0.81
N TYR A 111 11.62 3.08 1.98
CA TYR A 111 12.66 2.14 2.40
C TYR A 111 12.08 0.73 2.56
N ILE A 112 10.92 0.62 3.20
CA ILE A 112 10.28 -0.68 3.42
C ILE A 112 9.95 -1.35 2.08
N LEU A 113 9.38 -0.60 1.15
CA LEU A 113 9.04 -1.16 -0.15
C LEU A 113 10.29 -1.67 -0.87
N LYS A 114 11.34 -0.86 -0.90
CA LYS A 114 12.59 -1.27 -1.56
C LYS A 114 13.20 -2.49 -0.88
N LYS A 115 13.16 -2.54 0.44
CA LYS A 115 13.70 -3.66 1.19
C LYS A 115 12.98 -4.96 0.85
N HIS A 116 11.70 -4.87 0.52
CA HIS A 116 10.90 -6.05 0.20
C HIS A 116 10.83 -6.35 -1.28
N GLY A 117 11.72 -5.77 -2.06
CA GLY A 117 11.84 -6.12 -3.47
C GLY A 117 11.06 -5.28 -4.44
N PHE A 118 10.38 -4.25 -3.94
CA PHE A 118 9.70 -3.31 -4.83
C PHE A 118 10.73 -2.40 -5.49
N LYS A 119 10.46 -2.05 -6.73
CA LYS A 119 11.32 -1.13 -7.48
C LYS A 119 10.54 0.12 -7.83
N TYR A 120 11.23 1.25 -7.78
CA TYR A 120 10.64 2.51 -8.20
C TYR A 120 10.35 2.47 -9.69
N CYS A 121 9.15 2.86 -10.08
CA CYS A 121 8.73 2.80 -11.48
C CYS A 121 8.48 4.16 -12.10
N GLY A 122 8.10 5.14 -11.31
CA GLY A 122 7.79 6.45 -11.85
C GLY A 122 6.82 7.21 -10.95
N ILE A 123 6.06 8.11 -11.54
CA ILE A 123 5.13 8.98 -10.82
C ILE A 123 3.72 8.75 -11.32
N ILE A 124 2.78 8.61 -10.40
CA ILE A 124 1.35 8.57 -10.73
C ILE A 124 0.69 9.81 -10.13
N LEU A 125 -0.47 10.15 -10.66
CA LEU A 125 -1.26 11.27 -10.15
C LEU A 125 -2.55 10.74 -9.53
N LEU A 126 -2.84 11.22 -8.34
CA LEU A 126 -4.13 10.94 -7.72
C LEU A 126 -5.22 11.75 -8.41
N ALA A 127 -6.48 11.42 -8.09
CA ALA A 127 -7.61 12.11 -8.72
C ALA A 127 -7.57 13.62 -8.52
N ASN A 128 -7.00 14.08 -7.41
CA ASN A 128 -6.89 15.52 -7.12
C ASN A 128 -5.64 16.15 -7.74
N GLY A 129 -4.84 15.38 -8.50
CA GLY A 129 -3.64 15.88 -9.12
C GLY A 129 -2.36 15.76 -8.31
N ASP A 130 -2.46 15.27 -7.08
CA ASP A 130 -1.26 15.10 -6.26
C ASP A 130 -0.40 13.96 -6.81
N GLU A 131 0.91 14.18 -6.77
CA GLU A 131 1.88 13.19 -7.22
C GLU A 131 2.16 12.16 -6.14
N ARG A 132 2.37 10.91 -6.59
CA ARG A 132 2.85 9.84 -5.73
C ARG A 132 3.93 9.06 -6.45
N LEU A 133 4.87 8.55 -5.67
CA LEU A 133 5.92 7.68 -6.21
C LEU A 133 5.35 6.28 -6.34
N ALA A 134 5.50 5.69 -7.52
CA ALA A 134 4.93 4.38 -7.82
C ALA A 134 6.00 3.30 -7.76
N PHE A 135 5.63 2.17 -7.15
CA PHE A 135 6.53 1.04 -6.96
C PHE A 135 5.82 -0.23 -7.40
N GLN A 136 6.61 -1.20 -7.86
CA GLN A 136 6.07 -2.50 -8.25
C GLN A 136 7.03 -3.62 -7.87
N LYS A 137 6.45 -4.74 -7.44
CA LYS A 137 7.19 -5.97 -7.19
C LYS A 137 6.60 -7.07 -8.05
N VAL A 138 7.41 -7.68 -8.89
CA VAL A 138 6.98 -8.76 -9.76
C VAL A 138 7.86 -9.97 -9.53
N GLU A 139 7.34 -11.14 -9.92
CA GLU A 139 8.08 -12.38 -9.85
C GLU A 139 9.20 -12.36 -10.89
N GLY A 140 10.35 -12.83 -10.50
CA GLY A 140 11.51 -12.83 -11.36
C GLY A 140 12.70 -12.16 -10.68
#